data_73e643d795caf0a499daaa1cd0a7de6e
#
_entry.id   73e643d795caf0a499daaa1cd0a7de6e
#
_cell.length_a   1.000
_cell.length_b   1.000
_cell.length_c   1.000
_cell.angle_alpha   90.00
_cell.angle_beta   90.00
_cell.angle_gamma   90.00
#
_symmetry.space_group_name_H-M   'P 1'
#
loop_
_entity.id
_entity.type
_entity.pdbx_description
1 polymer ?
#
loop_
_entity_poly.entity_id
_entity_poly.type
_entity_poly.pdbx_seq_one_letter_code
_entity_poly.pdbx_strand_id
1 'polypeptide(L)'
;MAFRIRQAYTMAPAPTPGTAPAAPVSRRVYVLILFALSMGGFAIGVGEFASMGLMPHIARGLSISEPQVGHLISAYALGVVVGAPVLAILGARLLRRTLLLLLMGFYALGNLASALAPNYGVGLVFRFIA
;
A
#
# COMPACT_ATOMS: atom_id res chain seq x y z
N MET A 1 -24.22 -21.10 -40.32
CA MET A 1 -23.26 -20.51 -39.36
C MET A 1 -23.76 -20.53 -37.91
N ALA A 2 -25.05 -20.48 -37.66
CA ALA A 2 -25.65 -20.50 -36.30
C ALA A 2 -25.60 -21.87 -35.57
N PHE A 3 -25.43 -23.00 -36.29
CA PHE A 3 -25.42 -24.34 -35.68
C PHE A 3 -24.10 -24.68 -34.97
N ARG A 4 -22.98 -24.07 -35.32
CA ARG A 4 -21.66 -24.27 -34.65
C ARG A 4 -21.52 -23.58 -33.30
N ILE A 5 -22.30 -22.54 -33.08
CA ILE A 5 -22.21 -21.76 -31.82
C ILE A 5 -22.93 -22.52 -30.68
N ARG A 6 -23.96 -23.30 -30.98
CA ARG A 6 -24.71 -24.06 -30.00
C ARG A 6 -23.93 -25.23 -29.37
N GLN A 7 -23.02 -25.83 -30.14
CA GLN A 7 -22.20 -26.95 -29.63
C GLN A 7 -21.05 -26.52 -28.70
N ALA A 8 -20.56 -25.29 -28.84
CA ALA A 8 -19.51 -24.76 -27.96
C ALA A 8 -20.02 -24.52 -26.54
N TYR A 9 -21.32 -24.27 -26.38
CA TYR A 9 -21.91 -24.08 -25.03
C TYR A 9 -22.22 -25.38 -24.28
N THR A 10 -22.29 -26.51 -24.99
CA THR A 10 -22.59 -27.82 -24.38
C THR A 10 -21.33 -28.55 -23.87
N MET A 11 -20.12 -28.01 -24.14
CA MET A 11 -18.85 -28.58 -23.67
C MET A 11 -18.20 -27.79 -22.52
N ALA A 12 -18.93 -26.90 -21.86
CA ALA A 12 -18.45 -26.34 -20.60
C ALA A 12 -18.32 -27.48 -19.59
N PRO A 13 -17.13 -27.73 -19.01
CA PRO A 13 -16.99 -28.78 -18.00
C PRO A 13 -17.97 -28.49 -16.87
N ALA A 14 -18.65 -29.56 -16.41
CA ALA A 14 -19.55 -29.46 -15.27
C ALA A 14 -18.81 -28.81 -14.09
N PRO A 15 -19.44 -27.87 -13.37
CA PRO A 15 -18.81 -27.23 -12.23
C PRO A 15 -18.37 -28.32 -11.25
N THR A 16 -17.09 -28.31 -10.91
CA THR A 16 -16.50 -29.24 -9.94
C THR A 16 -17.27 -29.14 -8.63
N PRO A 17 -17.71 -30.28 -8.04
CA PRO A 17 -18.41 -30.28 -6.75
C PRO A 17 -17.46 -29.68 -5.71
N GLY A 18 -17.81 -28.49 -5.16
CA GLY A 18 -17.00 -27.80 -4.15
C GLY A 18 -16.72 -26.33 -4.41
N THR A 19 -16.90 -25.82 -5.62
CA THR A 19 -16.86 -24.39 -5.91
C THR A 19 -18.26 -23.79 -5.89
N ALA A 20 -18.87 -23.74 -4.71
CA ALA A 20 -20.04 -22.90 -4.55
C ALA A 20 -19.63 -21.45 -4.94
N PRO A 21 -20.36 -20.77 -5.85
CA PRO A 21 -20.07 -19.38 -6.16
C PRO A 21 -20.10 -18.60 -4.85
N ALA A 22 -19.03 -17.83 -4.59
CA ALA A 22 -18.96 -17.00 -3.41
C ALA A 22 -20.24 -16.16 -3.32
N ALA A 23 -20.93 -16.22 -2.17
CA ALA A 23 -22.17 -15.49 -1.98
C ALA A 23 -21.97 -14.01 -2.38
N PRO A 24 -22.90 -13.42 -3.15
CA PRO A 24 -22.74 -12.05 -3.62
C PRO A 24 -22.62 -11.12 -2.41
N VAL A 25 -21.50 -10.41 -2.34
CA VAL A 25 -21.24 -9.43 -1.28
C VAL A 25 -22.32 -8.36 -1.39
N SER A 26 -23.01 -8.05 -0.28
CA SER A 26 -24.06 -7.03 -0.32
C SER A 26 -23.49 -5.69 -0.79
N ARG A 27 -24.26 -4.91 -1.55
CA ARG A 27 -23.84 -3.61 -2.09
C ARG A 27 -23.30 -2.69 -1.01
N ARG A 28 -23.88 -2.72 0.20
CA ARG A 28 -23.42 -1.91 1.35
C ARG A 28 -22.01 -2.31 1.79
N VAL A 29 -21.74 -3.59 1.93
CA VAL A 29 -20.40 -4.09 2.30
C VAL A 29 -19.38 -3.77 1.22
N TYR A 30 -19.75 -3.90 -0.05
CA TYR A 30 -18.88 -3.53 -1.17
C TYR A 30 -18.50 -2.03 -1.13
N VAL A 31 -19.47 -1.14 -0.93
CA VAL A 31 -19.23 0.31 -0.82
C VAL A 31 -18.36 0.63 0.40
N LEU A 32 -18.59 -0.01 1.54
CA LEU A 32 -17.76 0.18 2.74
C LEU A 32 -16.31 -0.25 2.51
N ILE A 33 -16.09 -1.36 1.81
CA ILE A 33 -14.74 -1.83 1.46
C ILE A 33 -14.06 -0.82 0.55
N LEU A 34 -14.74 -0.33 -0.49
CA LEU A 34 -14.19 0.68 -1.40
C LEU A 34 -13.87 1.97 -0.66
N PHE A 35 -14.76 2.43 0.21
CA PHE A 35 -14.53 3.62 1.01
C PHE A 35 -13.33 3.47 1.95
N ALA A 36 -13.21 2.34 2.66
CA ALA A 36 -12.08 2.07 3.53
C ALA A 36 -10.75 2.02 2.77
N LEU A 37 -10.71 1.38 1.60
CA LEU A 37 -9.52 1.34 0.74
C LEU A 37 -9.16 2.73 0.20
N SER A 38 -10.15 3.52 -0.21
CA SER A 38 -9.95 4.89 -0.68
C SER A 38 -9.41 5.79 0.42
N MET A 39 -9.92 5.67 1.65
CA MET A 39 -9.40 6.41 2.81
C MET A 39 -7.96 6.03 3.13
N GLY A 40 -7.62 4.74 3.04
CA GLY A 40 -6.24 4.28 3.21
C GLY A 40 -5.30 4.87 2.16
N GLY A 41 -5.68 4.81 0.89
CA GLY A 41 -4.92 5.41 -0.22
C GLY A 41 -4.78 6.93 -0.07
N PHE A 42 -5.85 7.61 0.33
CA PHE A 42 -5.83 9.05 0.59
C PHE A 42 -4.87 9.41 1.74
N ALA A 43 -4.90 8.68 2.85
CA ALA A 43 -4.01 8.90 3.98
C ALA A 43 -2.52 8.73 3.60
N ILE A 44 -2.20 7.71 2.81
CA ILE A 44 -0.84 7.49 2.28
C ILE A 44 -0.45 8.66 1.39
N GLY A 45 -1.29 9.03 0.41
CA GLY A 45 -1.03 10.14 -0.50
C GLY A 45 -0.83 11.46 0.23
N VAL A 46 -1.65 11.79 1.22
CA VAL A 46 -1.46 12.98 2.05
C VAL A 46 -0.11 12.95 2.77
N GLY A 47 0.30 11.80 3.34
CA GLY A 47 1.58 11.64 4.01
C GLY A 47 2.77 11.90 3.08
N GLU A 48 2.68 11.46 1.83
CA GLU A 48 3.72 11.66 0.82
C GLU A 48 3.80 13.12 0.36
N PHE A 49 2.68 13.71 -0.06
CA PHE A 49 2.65 15.07 -0.61
C PHE A 49 2.75 16.16 0.46
N ALA A 50 2.26 15.93 1.66
CA ALA A 50 2.40 16.88 2.77
C ALA A 50 3.88 17.13 3.11
N SER A 51 4.73 16.11 3.02
CA SER A 51 6.18 16.26 3.25
C SER A 51 6.81 17.24 2.28
N MET A 52 6.35 17.29 1.03
CA MET A 52 6.83 18.27 0.02
C MET A 52 6.31 19.66 0.31
N GLY A 53 5.03 19.81 0.66
CA GLY A 53 4.42 21.11 0.97
C GLY A 53 4.95 21.73 2.28
N LEU A 54 5.37 20.91 3.22
CA LEU A 54 5.87 21.33 4.52
C LEU A 54 7.41 21.41 4.59
N MET A 55 8.10 21.23 3.46
CA MET A 55 9.57 21.20 3.40
C MET A 55 10.25 22.35 4.16
N PRO A 56 9.85 23.64 4.01
CA PRO A 56 10.47 24.74 4.75
C PRO A 56 10.22 24.69 6.27
N HIS A 57 9.09 24.13 6.69
CA HIS A 57 8.76 23.97 8.11
C HIS A 57 9.56 22.82 8.73
N ILE A 58 9.70 21.70 8.01
CA ILE A 58 10.51 20.55 8.43
C ILE A 58 11.98 20.96 8.53
N ALA A 59 12.50 21.69 7.55
CA ALA A 59 13.88 22.21 7.55
C ALA A 59 14.16 23.04 8.81
N ARG A 60 13.27 23.98 9.11
CA ARG A 60 13.38 24.82 10.33
C ARG A 60 13.25 24.02 11.61
N GLY A 61 12.27 23.11 11.70
CA GLY A 61 12.04 22.30 12.91
C GLY A 61 13.20 21.36 13.23
N LEU A 62 13.87 20.83 12.23
CA LEU A 62 15.04 19.96 12.39
C LEU A 62 16.38 20.67 12.35
N SER A 63 16.38 22.01 12.14
CA SER A 63 17.59 22.83 11.95
C SER A 63 18.51 22.29 10.85
N ILE A 64 17.93 21.86 9.73
CA ILE A 64 18.61 21.36 8.54
C ILE A 64 18.24 22.19 7.31
N SER A 65 18.99 22.01 6.22
CA SER A 65 18.70 22.68 4.95
C SER A 65 17.52 22.03 4.20
N GLU A 66 16.83 22.78 3.34
CA GLU A 66 15.76 22.22 2.50
C GLU A 66 16.25 21.07 1.59
N PRO A 67 17.46 21.10 0.99
CA PRO A 67 17.99 19.95 0.28
C PRO A 67 18.12 18.69 1.14
N GLN A 68 18.45 18.83 2.42
CA GLN A 68 18.51 17.69 3.34
C GLN A 68 17.12 17.10 3.63
N VAL A 69 16.08 17.93 3.65
CA VAL A 69 14.69 17.41 3.69
C VAL A 69 14.38 16.65 2.40
N GLY A 70 14.83 17.14 1.24
CA GLY A 70 14.73 16.42 -0.03
C GLY A 70 15.39 15.04 0.02
N HIS A 71 16.53 14.88 0.69
CA HIS A 71 17.16 13.57 0.90
C HIS A 71 16.31 12.63 1.75
N LEU A 72 15.59 13.13 2.76
CA LEU A 72 14.65 12.31 3.55
C LEU A 72 13.50 11.78 2.68
N ILE A 73 12.98 12.61 1.78
CA ILE A 73 11.94 12.21 0.82
C ILE A 73 12.49 11.18 -0.18
N SER A 74 13.69 11.42 -0.70
CA SER A 74 14.36 10.49 -1.63
C SER A 74 14.70 9.15 -0.99
N ALA A 75 15.12 9.14 0.29
CA ALA A 75 15.38 7.90 1.03
C ALA A 75 14.13 7.04 1.15
N TYR A 76 12.97 7.64 1.45
CA TYR A 76 11.68 6.94 1.44
C TYR A 76 11.35 6.38 0.06
N ALA A 77 11.48 7.17 -1.00
CA ALA A 77 11.22 6.72 -2.37
C ALA A 77 12.11 5.52 -2.77
N LEU A 78 13.40 5.55 -2.41
CA LEU A 78 14.32 4.42 -2.61
C LEU A 78 13.89 3.19 -1.81
N GLY A 79 13.45 3.38 -0.56
CA GLY A 79 12.89 2.32 0.27
C GLY A 79 11.69 1.64 -0.42
N VAL A 80 10.78 2.43 -1.00
CA VAL A 80 9.64 1.91 -1.76
C VAL A 80 10.08 1.13 -3.01
N VAL A 81 11.05 1.67 -3.77
CA VAL A 81 11.56 0.99 -4.99
C VAL A 81 12.15 -0.38 -4.69
N VAL A 82 12.88 -0.51 -3.59
CA VAL A 82 13.50 -1.79 -3.17
C VAL A 82 12.49 -2.66 -2.41
N GLY A 83 11.74 -2.06 -1.50
CA GLY A 83 10.84 -2.77 -0.60
C GLY A 83 9.61 -3.34 -1.29
N ALA A 84 9.01 -2.62 -2.25
CA ALA A 84 7.77 -3.06 -2.88
C ALA A 84 7.91 -4.41 -3.63
N PRO A 85 8.95 -4.67 -4.46
CA PRO A 85 9.14 -5.98 -5.07
C PRO A 85 9.39 -7.09 -4.04
N VAL A 86 10.20 -6.81 -3.01
CA VAL A 86 10.49 -7.78 -1.94
C VAL A 86 9.23 -8.15 -1.18
N LEU A 87 8.44 -7.15 -0.76
CA LEU A 87 7.18 -7.36 -0.05
C LEU A 87 6.13 -8.03 -0.94
N ALA A 88 6.11 -7.75 -2.24
CA ALA A 88 5.22 -8.43 -3.18
C ALA A 88 5.54 -9.94 -3.27
N ILE A 89 6.82 -10.31 -3.35
CA ILE A 89 7.25 -11.71 -3.41
C ILE A 89 6.98 -12.42 -2.07
N LEU A 90 7.37 -11.82 -0.95
CA LEU A 90 7.18 -12.40 0.38
C LEU A 90 5.68 -12.48 0.75
N GLY A 91 4.92 -11.45 0.39
CA GLY A 91 3.49 -11.36 0.66
C GLY A 91 2.62 -12.25 -0.21
N ALA A 92 3.14 -12.77 -1.34
CA ALA A 92 2.36 -13.59 -2.27
C ALA A 92 1.76 -14.86 -1.64
N ARG A 93 2.36 -15.35 -0.55
CA ARG A 93 1.90 -16.54 0.19
C ARG A 93 0.98 -16.21 1.37
N LEU A 94 0.78 -14.93 1.67
CA LEU A 94 -0.04 -14.49 2.78
C LEU A 94 -1.49 -14.24 2.35
N LEU A 95 -2.42 -14.42 3.27
CA LEU A 95 -3.80 -13.99 3.08
C LEU A 95 -3.82 -12.47 2.88
N ARG A 96 -4.57 -11.99 1.91
CA ARG A 96 -4.67 -10.56 1.57
C ARG A 96 -4.96 -9.67 2.78
N ARG A 97 -5.82 -10.13 3.68
CA ARG A 97 -6.14 -9.42 4.93
C ARG A 97 -4.93 -9.29 5.84
N THR A 98 -4.21 -10.39 6.06
CA THR A 98 -3.01 -10.42 6.91
C THR A 98 -1.93 -9.52 6.33
N LEU A 99 -1.70 -9.61 5.01
CA LEU A 99 -0.74 -8.77 4.32
C LEU A 99 -1.07 -7.28 4.47
N LEU A 100 -2.33 -6.87 4.27
CA LEU A 100 -2.75 -5.48 4.45
C LEU A 100 -2.53 -4.98 5.88
N LEU A 101 -2.90 -5.78 6.89
CA LEU A 101 -2.71 -5.39 8.29
C LEU A 101 -1.23 -5.27 8.65
N LEU A 102 -0.38 -6.19 8.17
CA LEU A 102 1.06 -6.12 8.37
C LEU A 102 1.67 -4.89 7.71
N LEU A 103 1.33 -4.60 6.46
CA LEU A 103 1.82 -3.44 5.73
C LEU A 103 1.37 -2.12 6.39
N MET A 104 0.10 -2.02 6.81
CA MET A 104 -0.39 -0.85 7.53
C MET A 104 0.28 -0.68 8.89
N GLY A 105 0.49 -1.76 9.64
CA GLY A 105 1.24 -1.73 10.90
C GLY A 105 2.68 -1.29 10.69
N PHE A 106 3.35 -1.84 9.70
CA PHE A 106 4.73 -1.49 9.35
C PHE A 106 4.85 -0.02 8.92
N TYR A 107 3.94 0.45 8.08
CA TYR A 107 3.86 1.85 7.67
C TYR A 107 3.65 2.79 8.86
N ALA A 108 2.73 2.46 9.76
CA ALA A 108 2.46 3.28 10.94
C ALA A 108 3.68 3.35 11.88
N LEU A 109 4.33 2.21 12.14
CA LEU A 109 5.53 2.13 12.97
C LEU A 109 6.71 2.87 12.35
N GLY A 110 6.93 2.73 11.04
CA GLY A 110 7.99 3.44 10.32
C GLY A 110 7.83 4.96 10.37
N ASN A 111 6.60 5.45 10.17
CA ASN A 111 6.30 6.88 10.28
C ASN A 111 6.46 7.39 11.72
N LEU A 112 6.00 6.63 12.72
CA LEU A 112 6.19 6.99 14.13
C LEU A 112 7.67 7.04 14.50
N ALA A 113 8.45 6.03 14.09
CA ALA A 113 9.90 6.00 14.33
C ALA A 113 10.60 7.19 13.65
N SER A 114 10.21 7.53 12.41
CA SER A 114 10.70 8.72 11.71
C SER A 114 10.39 10.02 12.46
N ALA A 115 9.18 10.14 13.02
CA ALA A 115 8.77 11.31 13.78
C ALA A 115 9.54 11.46 15.11
N LEU A 116 9.96 10.34 15.72
CA LEU A 116 10.70 10.30 16.97
C LEU A 116 12.23 10.26 16.77
N ALA A 117 12.72 10.39 15.54
CA ALA A 117 14.14 10.31 15.22
C ALA A 117 14.93 11.43 15.95
N PRO A 118 15.95 11.09 16.74
CA PRO A 118 16.71 12.06 17.52
C PRO A 118 17.66 12.93 16.69
N ASN A 119 17.97 12.51 15.48
CA ASN A 119 18.84 13.26 14.57
C ASN A 119 18.55 12.91 13.10
N TYR A 120 19.10 13.73 12.20
CA TYR A 120 18.90 13.61 10.75
C TYR A 120 19.27 12.23 10.19
N GLY A 121 20.43 11.66 10.62
CA GLY A 121 20.90 10.36 10.11
C GLY A 121 19.96 9.22 10.48
N VAL A 122 19.49 9.18 11.72
CA VAL A 122 18.49 8.19 12.17
C VAL A 122 17.17 8.39 11.46
N GLY A 123 16.75 9.63 11.25
CA GLY A 123 15.56 9.97 10.48
C GLY A 123 15.62 9.44 9.05
N LEU A 124 16.78 9.53 8.41
CA LEU A 124 17.02 9.06 7.04
C LEU A 124 16.90 7.53 6.95
N VAL A 125 17.45 6.81 7.92
CA VAL A 125 17.33 5.33 8.00
C VAL A 125 15.88 4.93 8.21
N PHE A 126 15.17 5.56 9.14
CA PHE A 126 13.75 5.24 9.38
C PHE A 126 12.86 5.58 8.19
N ARG A 127 13.18 6.65 7.47
CA ARG A 127 12.48 6.99 6.22
C ARG A 127 12.71 5.98 5.11
N PHE A 128 13.91 5.41 5.01
CA PHE A 128 14.19 4.35 4.05
C PHE A 128 13.45 3.03 4.39
N ILE A 129 13.30 2.75 5.68
CA ILE A 129 12.63 1.52 6.15
C ILE A 129 11.10 1.66 6.11
N ALA A 130 10.55 2.86 6.28
CA ALA A 130 9.11 3.12 6.31
C ALA A 130 8.43 2.98 4.96
#